data_1bab8229e985183713ac378c037fd969
#
_entry.id   1bab8229e985183713ac378c037fd969
#
_cell.length_a   1.000
_cell.length_b   1.000
_cell.length_c   1.000
_cell.angle_alpha   90.00
_cell.angle_beta   90.00
_cell.angle_gamma   90.00
#
_symmetry.space_group_name_H-M   'P 1'
#
loop_
_entity.id
_entity.type
_entity.pdbx_description
1 polymer ?
#
loop_
_entity_poly.entity_id
_entity_poly.type
_entity_poly.pdbx_seq_one_letter_code
_entity_poly.pdbx_strand_id
1 'polypeptide(L)'
;QVLVKVFNRRAIEADAIVEGLLTYADALRPMVRDTSLLLNEALDADKVVLLEGGQGTLLDVDHGTYPFVTSSNPTSGGACTGSGIGPTRITRVIGILKAYTTRVGSGPFPTELFDDDGERLRTIGGERGVTTGRDRRCGWFDAPIARYATRVNGLTDIFLTKLDVLDGLDEISICVGYTNDVGDTASNPIDAVDYENLRPVYETLPGWTDSTVGLKSLDALPETALAYIARIEELVGTPIDIISTGPEREETILLRHPFGG
;
A
#
# COMPACT_ATOMS: atom_id res chain seq x y z
N GLN A 1 -30.01 -15.88 16.03
CA GLN A 1 -31.27 -15.49 15.39
C GLN A 1 -31.05 -14.88 14.00
N VAL A 2 -30.05 -14.02 13.81
CA VAL A 2 -29.75 -13.39 12.51
C VAL A 2 -29.46 -14.43 11.44
N LEU A 3 -28.61 -15.42 11.74
CA LEU A 3 -28.30 -16.50 10.78
C LEU A 3 -29.55 -17.24 10.33
N VAL A 4 -30.44 -17.58 11.27
CA VAL A 4 -31.65 -18.37 10.98
C VAL A 4 -32.73 -17.52 10.31
N LYS A 5 -33.06 -16.36 10.93
CA LYS A 5 -34.24 -15.56 10.51
C LYS A 5 -33.98 -14.66 9.31
N VAL A 6 -32.76 -14.16 9.14
CA VAL A 6 -32.41 -13.24 8.04
C VAL A 6 -31.75 -13.98 6.88
N PHE A 7 -30.77 -14.83 7.20
CA PHE A 7 -29.95 -15.49 6.16
C PHE A 7 -30.39 -16.93 5.85
N ASN A 8 -31.44 -17.43 6.50
CA ASN A 8 -31.94 -18.80 6.36
C ASN A 8 -30.79 -19.85 6.44
N ARG A 9 -29.89 -19.67 7.41
CA ARG A 9 -28.76 -20.55 7.68
C ARG A 9 -28.99 -21.32 8.97
N ARG A 10 -28.28 -22.45 9.11
CA ARG A 10 -28.33 -23.26 10.32
C ARG A 10 -27.86 -22.46 11.54
N ALA A 11 -28.52 -22.63 12.68
CA ALA A 11 -28.04 -22.10 13.95
C ALA A 11 -26.68 -22.72 14.33
N ILE A 12 -25.83 -21.94 14.94
CA ILE A 12 -24.58 -22.41 15.53
C ILE A 12 -24.73 -22.29 17.04
N GLU A 13 -24.59 -23.41 17.74
CA GLU A 13 -24.69 -23.47 19.18
C GLU A 13 -23.38 -22.95 19.82
N ALA A 14 -23.49 -22.01 20.78
CA ALA A 14 -22.34 -21.40 21.40
C ALA A 14 -21.47 -22.43 22.16
N ASP A 15 -22.10 -23.38 22.85
CA ASP A 15 -21.38 -24.41 23.59
C ASP A 15 -20.52 -25.31 22.68
N ALA A 16 -21.01 -25.65 21.50
CA ALA A 16 -20.23 -26.43 20.55
C ALA A 16 -18.99 -25.66 20.01
N ILE A 17 -19.11 -24.33 19.87
CA ILE A 17 -17.97 -23.47 19.52
C ILE A 17 -16.96 -23.44 20.68
N VAL A 18 -17.43 -23.24 21.90
CA VAL A 18 -16.59 -23.18 23.10
C VAL A 18 -15.82 -24.51 23.28
N GLU A 19 -16.52 -25.63 23.22
CA GLU A 19 -15.89 -26.96 23.32
C GLU A 19 -14.81 -27.14 22.24
N GLY A 20 -15.12 -26.78 20.97
CA GLY A 20 -14.15 -26.86 19.87
C GLY A 20 -12.93 -25.95 20.09
N LEU A 21 -13.10 -24.74 20.57
CA LEU A 21 -12.00 -23.80 20.84
C LEU A 21 -11.16 -24.21 22.05
N LEU A 22 -11.78 -24.76 23.09
CA LEU A 22 -11.06 -25.23 24.28
C LEU A 22 -10.05 -26.34 23.98
N THR A 23 -10.22 -27.10 22.91
CA THR A 23 -9.23 -28.11 22.48
C THR A 23 -7.86 -27.50 22.17
N TYR A 24 -7.79 -26.22 21.83
CA TYR A 24 -6.56 -25.49 21.53
C TYR A 24 -5.99 -24.74 22.74
N ALA A 25 -6.71 -24.71 23.87
CA ALA A 25 -6.37 -23.85 24.99
C ALA A 25 -4.96 -24.12 25.57
N ASP A 26 -4.59 -25.37 25.73
CA ASP A 26 -3.28 -25.73 26.29
C ASP A 26 -2.12 -25.40 25.37
N ALA A 27 -2.33 -25.50 24.04
CA ALA A 27 -1.34 -25.10 23.05
C ALA A 27 -1.17 -23.57 22.98
N LEU A 28 -2.26 -22.82 23.11
CA LEU A 28 -2.25 -21.35 22.98
C LEU A 28 -1.86 -20.63 24.28
N ARG A 29 -2.17 -21.20 25.45
CA ARG A 29 -1.92 -20.58 26.77
C ARG A 29 -0.49 -20.04 26.95
N PRO A 30 0.57 -20.75 26.58
CA PRO A 30 1.94 -20.24 26.72
C PRO A 30 2.25 -19.05 25.81
N MET A 31 1.45 -18.83 24.76
CA MET A 31 1.63 -17.76 23.77
C MET A 31 0.89 -16.47 24.16
N VAL A 32 -0.05 -16.54 25.10
CA VAL A 32 -0.81 -15.36 25.55
C VAL A 32 0.06 -14.52 26.48
N ARG A 33 0.29 -13.29 26.08
CA ARG A 33 1.13 -12.33 26.83
C ARG A 33 0.57 -10.92 26.71
N ASP A 34 1.00 -10.05 27.61
CA ASP A 34 0.89 -8.60 27.43
C ASP A 34 1.88 -8.17 26.34
N THR A 35 1.39 -8.03 25.12
CA THR A 35 2.22 -7.70 23.96
C THR A 35 2.69 -6.25 23.96
N SER A 36 1.91 -5.33 24.54
CA SER A 36 2.34 -3.94 24.71
C SER A 36 3.54 -3.84 25.64
N LEU A 37 3.48 -4.52 26.80
CA LEU A 37 4.62 -4.57 27.71
C LEU A 37 5.86 -5.20 27.05
N LEU A 38 5.68 -6.34 26.38
CA LEU A 38 6.77 -7.05 25.70
C LEU A 38 7.48 -6.17 24.66
N LEU A 39 6.72 -5.42 23.87
CA LEU A 39 7.26 -4.54 22.83
C LEU A 39 8.00 -3.33 23.43
N ASN A 40 7.45 -2.72 24.48
CA ASN A 40 8.09 -1.59 25.15
C ASN A 40 9.37 -2.02 25.87
N GLU A 41 9.38 -3.17 26.54
CA GLU A 41 10.61 -3.75 27.14
C GLU A 41 11.68 -4.05 26.07
N ALA A 42 11.28 -4.51 24.90
CA ALA A 42 12.21 -4.72 23.78
C ALA A 42 12.84 -3.40 23.30
N LEU A 43 12.03 -2.34 23.17
CA LEU A 43 12.49 -1.00 22.80
C LEU A 43 13.38 -0.38 23.89
N ASP A 44 13.08 -0.60 25.16
CA ASP A 44 13.90 -0.13 26.30
C ASP A 44 15.25 -0.87 26.38
N ALA A 45 15.29 -2.07 25.83
CA ALA A 45 16.52 -2.86 25.67
C ALA A 45 17.25 -2.62 24.33
N ASP A 46 16.96 -1.50 23.64
CA ASP A 46 17.54 -1.10 22.35
C ASP A 46 17.40 -2.16 21.23
N LYS A 47 16.37 -3.00 21.30
CA LYS A 47 16.08 -3.95 20.23
C LYS A 47 15.35 -3.27 19.08
N VAL A 48 15.64 -3.73 17.87
CA VAL A 48 14.90 -3.32 16.68
C VAL A 48 13.52 -4.00 16.66
N VAL A 49 12.48 -3.19 16.57
CA VAL A 49 11.09 -3.64 16.43
C VAL A 49 10.58 -3.19 15.07
N LEU A 50 10.15 -4.14 14.25
CA LEU A 50 9.50 -3.89 12.97
C LEU A 50 8.00 -4.09 13.13
N LEU A 51 7.23 -3.04 12.79
CA LEU A 51 5.77 -3.12 12.68
C LEU A 51 5.40 -3.20 11.20
N GLU A 52 4.74 -4.27 10.82
CA GLU A 52 4.26 -4.47 9.44
C GLU A 52 2.76 -4.22 9.38
N GLY A 53 2.37 -3.23 8.57
CA GLY A 53 0.98 -2.96 8.25
C GLY A 53 0.53 -3.77 7.02
N GLY A 54 -0.77 -3.93 6.89
CA GLY A 54 -1.41 -4.47 5.68
C GLY A 54 -2.32 -3.43 5.05
N GLN A 55 -2.97 -3.78 3.93
CA GLN A 55 -3.92 -2.95 3.20
C GLN A 55 -3.27 -1.68 2.61
N GLY A 56 -3.88 -0.51 2.79
CA GLY A 56 -3.36 0.74 2.26
C GLY A 56 -4.09 1.94 2.82
N THR A 57 -3.51 3.14 2.71
CA THR A 57 -4.02 4.38 3.29
C THR A 57 -5.45 4.70 2.87
N LEU A 58 -5.80 4.48 1.59
CA LEU A 58 -7.16 4.74 1.10
C LEU A 58 -8.22 3.75 1.58
N LEU A 59 -7.81 2.68 2.26
CA LEU A 59 -8.70 1.73 2.92
C LEU A 59 -8.88 2.01 4.41
N ASP A 60 -8.20 3.00 4.98
CA ASP A 60 -8.33 3.40 6.37
C ASP A 60 -9.75 3.93 6.63
N VAL A 61 -10.36 3.51 7.76
CA VAL A 61 -11.75 3.86 8.08
C VAL A 61 -11.95 5.37 8.28
N ASP A 62 -10.92 6.07 8.76
CA ASP A 62 -10.97 7.51 9.04
C ASP A 62 -10.37 8.36 7.91
N HIS A 63 -9.36 7.84 7.22
CA HIS A 63 -8.56 8.56 6.23
C HIS A 63 -8.70 8.02 4.80
N GLY A 64 -9.49 6.99 4.61
CA GLY A 64 -9.71 6.37 3.29
C GLY A 64 -10.95 6.88 2.56
N THR A 65 -11.21 6.27 1.42
CA THR A 65 -12.35 6.57 0.55
C THR A 65 -13.65 5.96 1.08
N TYR A 66 -14.10 6.39 2.24
CA TYR A 66 -15.35 5.92 2.84
C TYR A 66 -16.54 6.08 1.87
N PRO A 67 -17.47 5.10 1.72
CA PRO A 67 -17.57 3.86 2.51
C PRO A 67 -16.74 2.66 1.99
N PHE A 68 -15.89 2.84 0.99
CA PHE A 68 -15.08 1.78 0.39
C PHE A 68 -13.75 1.60 1.14
N VAL A 69 -13.85 1.24 2.40
CA VAL A 69 -12.74 1.14 3.37
C VAL A 69 -12.78 -0.19 4.12
N THR A 70 -11.75 -0.50 4.88
CA THR A 70 -11.76 -1.58 5.86
C THR A 70 -12.35 -1.08 7.20
N SER A 71 -12.65 -1.98 8.11
CA SER A 71 -13.09 -1.66 9.47
C SER A 71 -11.93 -1.38 10.44
N SER A 72 -10.77 -1.05 9.93
CA SER A 72 -9.53 -0.85 10.68
C SER A 72 -8.77 0.39 10.21
N ASN A 73 -7.72 0.76 10.95
CA ASN A 73 -6.80 1.84 10.63
C ASN A 73 -5.46 1.28 10.17
N PRO A 74 -5.26 1.01 8.85
CA PRO A 74 -3.98 0.56 8.32
C PRO A 74 -2.91 1.65 8.21
N THR A 75 -3.20 2.89 8.61
CA THR A 75 -2.21 3.96 8.70
C THR A 75 -1.20 3.72 9.83
N SER A 76 -0.06 4.41 9.80
CA SER A 76 1.00 4.29 10.83
C SER A 76 0.50 4.59 12.24
N GLY A 77 -0.48 5.50 12.39
CA GLY A 77 -1.16 5.75 13.66
C GLY A 77 -1.88 4.51 14.20
N GLY A 78 -2.48 3.70 13.33
CA GLY A 78 -3.10 2.43 13.69
C GLY A 78 -2.11 1.39 14.22
N ALA A 79 -0.87 1.42 13.75
CA ALA A 79 0.20 0.57 14.27
C ALA A 79 0.51 0.88 15.75
N CYS A 80 0.54 2.16 16.12
CA CYS A 80 0.71 2.59 17.51
C CYS A 80 -0.45 2.10 18.40
N THR A 81 -1.69 2.32 17.95
CA THR A 81 -2.90 1.91 18.68
C THR A 81 -2.97 0.39 18.84
N GLY A 82 -2.68 -0.36 17.77
CA GLY A 82 -2.78 -1.82 17.76
C GLY A 82 -1.69 -2.52 18.56
N SER A 83 -0.48 -1.96 18.60
CA SER A 83 0.67 -2.54 19.33
C SER A 83 0.81 -2.07 20.77
N GLY A 84 0.22 -0.92 21.11
CA GLY A 84 0.43 -0.27 22.41
C GLY A 84 1.80 0.40 22.56
N ILE A 85 2.47 0.69 21.43
CA ILE A 85 3.69 1.49 21.40
C ILE A 85 3.31 2.97 21.29
N GLY A 86 3.88 3.82 22.13
CA GLY A 86 3.66 5.27 22.06
C GLY A 86 4.18 5.85 20.74
N PRO A 87 3.48 6.83 20.11
CA PRO A 87 3.84 7.36 18.80
C PRO A 87 5.25 7.98 18.76
N THR A 88 5.74 8.51 19.88
CA THR A 88 7.10 9.06 20.00
C THR A 88 8.21 8.01 20.00
N ARG A 89 7.86 6.74 20.07
CA ARG A 89 8.81 5.60 19.99
C ARG A 89 9.00 5.10 18.55
N ILE A 90 8.18 5.58 17.61
CA ILE A 90 8.33 5.28 16.19
C ILE A 90 9.43 6.16 15.65
N THR A 91 10.50 5.55 15.16
CA THR A 91 11.68 6.26 14.66
C THR A 91 11.66 6.43 13.14
N ARG A 92 10.98 5.53 12.43
CA ARG A 92 10.93 5.51 10.97
C ARG A 92 9.61 4.93 10.48
N VAL A 93 9.04 5.52 9.43
CA VAL A 93 7.84 5.03 8.76
C VAL A 93 8.13 4.90 7.27
N ILE A 94 8.26 3.67 6.79
CA ILE A 94 8.55 3.37 5.40
C ILE A 94 7.23 3.13 4.65
N GLY A 95 6.96 3.95 3.65
CA GLY A 95 5.80 3.79 2.78
C GLY A 95 6.10 2.79 1.66
N ILE A 96 5.29 1.75 1.52
CA ILE A 96 5.39 0.84 0.38
C ILE A 96 4.48 1.35 -0.73
N LEU A 97 5.07 1.81 -1.81
CA LEU A 97 4.38 2.26 -3.01
C LEU A 97 4.73 1.36 -4.20
N LYS A 98 3.76 1.12 -5.06
CA LYS A 98 4.05 0.52 -6.38
C LYS A 98 4.43 1.61 -7.38
N ALA A 99 5.19 1.26 -8.38
CA ALA A 99 5.48 2.16 -9.52
C ALA A 99 4.24 2.49 -10.37
N TYR A 100 3.10 1.90 -10.08
CA TYR A 100 1.78 2.18 -10.63
C TYR A 100 0.73 1.99 -9.54
N THR A 101 -0.52 2.33 -9.79
CA THR A 101 -1.58 2.24 -8.76
C THR A 101 -2.44 1.00 -8.95
N THR A 102 -2.84 0.35 -7.84
CA THR A 102 -3.80 -0.75 -7.87
C THR A 102 -4.89 -0.57 -6.82
N ARG A 103 -6.09 -1.06 -7.13
CA ARG A 103 -7.20 -1.10 -6.19
C ARG A 103 -7.91 -2.45 -6.22
N VAL A 104 -8.28 -2.95 -5.05
CA VAL A 104 -9.11 -4.15 -4.89
C VAL A 104 -10.54 -3.73 -4.57
N GLY A 105 -11.51 -4.30 -5.28
CA GLY A 105 -12.92 -4.06 -5.02
C GLY A 105 -13.45 -2.73 -5.56
N SER A 106 -14.61 -2.35 -5.05
CA SER A 106 -15.31 -1.13 -5.45
C SER A 106 -14.69 0.13 -4.88
N GLY A 107 -15.16 1.27 -5.35
CA GLY A 107 -14.75 2.60 -4.93
C GLY A 107 -14.01 3.38 -6.01
N PRO A 108 -13.84 4.68 -5.80
CA PRO A 108 -13.27 5.57 -6.80
C PRO A 108 -11.82 5.22 -7.11
N PHE A 109 -11.47 5.33 -8.39
CA PHE A 109 -10.13 5.10 -8.90
C PHE A 109 -9.90 5.93 -10.17
N PRO A 110 -9.68 7.25 -10.05
CA PRO A 110 -9.61 8.15 -11.20
C PRO A 110 -8.53 7.79 -12.22
N THR A 111 -7.41 7.22 -11.78
CA THR A 111 -6.30 6.82 -12.65
C THR A 111 -6.43 5.40 -13.21
N GLU A 112 -7.59 4.74 -13.03
CA GLU A 112 -7.84 3.40 -13.56
C GLU A 112 -7.76 3.36 -15.09
N LEU A 113 -7.10 2.33 -15.61
CA LEU A 113 -6.94 2.07 -17.04
C LEU A 113 -7.85 0.92 -17.47
N PHE A 114 -8.53 1.12 -18.60
CA PHE A 114 -9.45 0.16 -19.21
C PHE A 114 -8.97 -0.31 -20.59
N ASP A 115 -7.75 0.04 -20.96
CA ASP A 115 -7.08 -0.23 -22.20
C ASP A 115 -6.04 -1.36 -22.10
N ASP A 116 -5.25 -1.53 -23.15
CA ASP A 116 -4.19 -2.55 -23.23
C ASP A 116 -3.10 -2.33 -22.16
N ASP A 117 -2.82 -1.08 -21.77
CA ASP A 117 -1.86 -0.78 -20.72
C ASP A 117 -2.37 -1.27 -19.35
N GLY A 118 -3.64 -1.05 -19.06
CA GLY A 118 -4.27 -1.57 -17.82
C GLY A 118 -4.24 -3.10 -17.76
N GLU A 119 -4.50 -3.78 -18.88
CA GLU A 119 -4.41 -5.23 -18.97
C GLU A 119 -2.98 -5.73 -18.81
N ARG A 120 -2.01 -5.03 -19.42
CA ARG A 120 -0.58 -5.32 -19.31
C ARG A 120 -0.12 -5.22 -17.86
N LEU A 121 -0.41 -4.10 -17.16
CA LEU A 121 -0.06 -3.91 -15.75
C LEU A 121 -0.64 -5.03 -14.88
N ARG A 122 -1.88 -5.43 -15.13
CA ARG A 122 -2.53 -6.51 -14.39
C ARG A 122 -1.86 -7.86 -14.62
N THR A 123 -1.57 -8.19 -15.88
CA THR A 123 -1.03 -9.50 -16.27
C THR A 123 0.43 -9.65 -15.85
N ILE A 124 1.30 -8.69 -16.23
CA ILE A 124 2.74 -8.74 -15.90
C ILE A 124 2.94 -8.54 -14.40
N GLY A 125 2.19 -7.63 -13.79
CA GLY A 125 2.22 -7.39 -12.35
C GLY A 125 1.65 -8.53 -11.51
N GLY A 126 0.98 -9.52 -12.11
CA GLY A 126 0.33 -10.59 -11.38
C GLY A 126 -0.72 -10.04 -10.40
N GLU A 127 -1.46 -8.99 -10.80
CA GLU A 127 -2.33 -8.24 -9.92
C GLU A 127 -3.63 -8.99 -9.64
N ARG A 128 -3.47 -10.01 -8.81
CA ARG A 128 -4.56 -10.87 -8.34
C ARG A 128 -4.50 -11.05 -6.83
N GLY A 129 -5.65 -10.99 -6.19
CA GLY A 129 -5.75 -11.19 -4.75
C GLY A 129 -5.45 -12.63 -4.35
N VAL A 130 -4.43 -12.84 -3.52
CA VAL A 130 -3.98 -14.18 -3.11
C VAL A 130 -5.11 -14.97 -2.41
N THR A 131 -5.87 -14.32 -1.52
CA THR A 131 -6.92 -14.96 -0.73
C THR A 131 -8.23 -15.12 -1.49
N THR A 132 -8.63 -14.12 -2.27
CA THR A 132 -9.93 -14.08 -2.93
C THR A 132 -9.90 -14.47 -4.39
N GLY A 133 -8.72 -14.55 -4.99
CA GLY A 133 -8.54 -14.79 -6.42
C GLY A 133 -9.11 -13.69 -7.33
N ARG A 134 -9.53 -12.54 -6.78
CA ARG A 134 -10.08 -11.44 -7.56
C ARG A 134 -8.97 -10.65 -8.23
N ASP A 135 -9.18 -10.26 -9.47
CA ASP A 135 -8.29 -9.35 -10.17
C ASP A 135 -8.31 -7.98 -9.53
N ARG A 136 -7.16 -7.33 -9.49
CA ARG A 136 -7.02 -5.95 -9.06
C ARG A 136 -7.19 -5.02 -10.25
N ARG A 137 -7.83 -3.90 -10.02
CA ARG A 137 -7.90 -2.77 -10.94
C ARG A 137 -6.54 -2.10 -10.98
N CYS A 138 -6.06 -1.72 -12.16
CA CYS A 138 -4.73 -1.13 -12.35
C CYS A 138 -4.86 0.25 -13.00
N GLY A 139 -3.93 1.14 -12.70
CA GLY A 139 -3.89 2.48 -13.25
C GLY A 139 -2.51 3.12 -13.10
N TRP A 140 -2.29 4.27 -13.73
CA TRP A 140 -1.04 5.00 -13.64
C TRP A 140 -0.76 5.46 -12.20
N PHE A 141 0.51 5.73 -11.90
CA PHE A 141 0.94 6.25 -10.60
C PHE A 141 0.20 7.54 -10.26
N ASP A 142 -0.28 7.63 -9.02
CA ASP A 142 -1.11 8.73 -8.53
C ASP A 142 -0.34 9.55 -7.49
N ALA A 143 0.33 10.61 -7.94
CA ALA A 143 1.16 11.43 -7.08
C ALA A 143 0.35 12.23 -6.03
N PRO A 144 -0.83 12.82 -6.32
CA PRO A 144 -1.70 13.40 -5.30
C PRO A 144 -2.02 12.46 -4.14
N ILE A 145 -2.39 11.21 -4.44
CA ILE A 145 -2.69 10.20 -3.41
C ILE A 145 -1.42 9.80 -2.65
N ALA A 146 -0.29 9.64 -3.34
CA ALA A 146 0.97 9.32 -2.69
C ALA A 146 1.40 10.44 -1.71
N ARG A 147 1.26 11.72 -2.09
CA ARG A 147 1.47 12.88 -1.17
C ARG A 147 0.54 12.84 0.03
N TYR A 148 -0.73 12.51 -0.21
CA TYR A 148 -1.69 12.35 0.88
C TYR A 148 -1.29 11.24 1.84
N ALA A 149 -0.93 10.07 1.31
CA ALA A 149 -0.47 8.94 2.11
C ALA A 149 0.78 9.31 2.92
N THR A 150 1.75 10.01 2.30
CA THR A 150 2.93 10.53 2.98
C THR A 150 2.57 11.40 4.18
N ARG A 151 1.66 12.35 4.00
CA ARG A 151 1.22 13.28 5.06
C ARG A 151 0.51 12.56 6.20
N VAL A 152 -0.44 11.67 5.88
CA VAL A 152 -1.27 10.99 6.89
C VAL A 152 -0.45 10.00 7.71
N ASN A 153 0.51 9.33 7.08
CA ASN A 153 1.35 8.34 7.74
C ASN A 153 2.64 8.94 8.34
N GLY A 154 3.02 10.17 7.95
CA GLY A 154 4.31 10.73 8.33
C GLY A 154 5.47 9.92 7.77
N LEU A 155 5.41 9.55 6.46
CA LEU A 155 6.45 8.74 5.84
C LEU A 155 7.81 9.45 5.91
N THR A 156 8.82 8.73 6.33
CA THR A 156 10.21 9.20 6.33
C THR A 156 10.90 8.87 5.01
N ASP A 157 10.50 7.77 4.40
CA ASP A 157 11.04 7.26 3.14
C ASP A 157 10.08 6.28 2.47
N ILE A 158 10.38 5.97 1.21
CA ILE A 158 9.57 5.14 0.34
C ILE A 158 10.34 3.87 -0.05
N PHE A 159 9.66 2.76 -0.04
CA PHE A 159 10.02 1.54 -0.76
C PHE A 159 9.17 1.47 -2.05
N LEU A 160 9.77 1.80 -3.19
CA LEU A 160 9.13 1.70 -4.50
C LEU A 160 9.21 0.27 -5.01
N THR A 161 8.08 -0.33 -5.31
CA THR A 161 7.98 -1.73 -5.75
C THR A 161 7.42 -1.83 -7.17
N LYS A 162 7.63 -2.99 -7.81
CA LYS A 162 7.04 -3.28 -9.12
C LYS A 162 7.54 -2.39 -10.27
N LEU A 163 8.77 -1.90 -10.19
CA LEU A 163 9.37 -1.12 -11.27
C LEU A 163 9.48 -1.95 -12.55
N ASP A 164 9.85 -3.21 -12.42
CA ASP A 164 9.98 -4.23 -13.46
C ASP A 164 8.71 -4.45 -14.30
N VAL A 165 7.55 -4.18 -13.74
CA VAL A 165 6.26 -4.32 -14.43
C VAL A 165 6.08 -3.29 -15.56
N LEU A 166 6.79 -2.17 -15.47
CA LEU A 166 6.77 -1.10 -16.46
C LEU A 166 7.77 -1.31 -17.62
N ASP A 167 8.62 -2.35 -17.56
CA ASP A 167 9.57 -2.67 -18.62
C ASP A 167 8.86 -2.88 -19.98
N GLY A 168 9.41 -2.30 -21.04
CA GLY A 168 8.89 -2.44 -22.39
C GLY A 168 7.69 -1.55 -22.71
N LEU A 169 7.38 -0.55 -21.90
CA LEU A 169 6.48 0.54 -22.24
C LEU A 169 7.25 1.65 -22.95
N ASP A 170 6.70 2.20 -24.04
CA ASP A 170 7.28 3.32 -24.75
C ASP A 170 7.09 4.64 -23.98
N GLU A 171 5.94 4.79 -23.32
CA GLU A 171 5.57 5.95 -22.54
C GLU A 171 4.93 5.51 -21.21
N ILE A 172 5.16 6.28 -20.15
CA ILE A 172 4.61 6.04 -18.82
C ILE A 172 4.02 7.35 -18.30
N SER A 173 2.77 7.31 -17.82
CA SER A 173 2.11 8.48 -17.29
C SER A 173 2.09 8.50 -15.77
N ILE A 174 2.21 9.72 -15.20
CA ILE A 174 2.03 10.01 -13.78
C ILE A 174 0.87 10.99 -13.65
N CYS A 175 -0.11 10.66 -12.81
CA CYS A 175 -1.13 11.63 -12.43
C CYS A 175 -0.50 12.66 -11.48
N VAL A 176 -0.47 13.92 -11.91
CA VAL A 176 0.12 15.03 -11.15
C VAL A 176 -0.92 15.89 -10.44
N GLY A 177 -2.19 15.74 -10.79
CA GLY A 177 -3.32 16.48 -10.23
C GLY A 177 -4.65 15.97 -10.78
N TYR A 178 -5.74 16.62 -10.37
CA TYR A 178 -7.09 16.33 -10.87
C TYR A 178 -7.79 17.61 -11.30
N THR A 179 -8.72 17.46 -12.23
CA THR A 179 -9.70 18.47 -12.57
C THR A 179 -11.10 17.96 -12.27
N ASN A 180 -12.00 18.87 -11.89
CA ASN A 180 -13.43 18.59 -11.83
C ASN A 180 -14.10 19.00 -13.16
N ASP A 181 -15.41 18.75 -13.30
CA ASP A 181 -16.18 19.10 -14.51
C ASP A 181 -16.25 20.61 -14.76
N VAL A 182 -15.88 21.46 -13.81
CA VAL A 182 -15.86 22.93 -13.90
C VAL A 182 -14.45 23.45 -14.29
N GLY A 183 -13.44 22.56 -14.33
CA GLY A 183 -12.07 22.91 -14.68
C GLY A 183 -11.19 23.37 -13.53
N ASP A 184 -11.70 23.32 -12.27
CA ASP A 184 -10.89 23.63 -11.10
C ASP A 184 -9.93 22.49 -10.78
N THR A 185 -8.69 22.84 -10.46
CA THR A 185 -7.67 21.89 -10.01
C THR A 185 -7.94 21.48 -8.56
N ALA A 186 -8.32 20.24 -8.34
CA ALA A 186 -8.41 19.66 -6.99
C ALA A 186 -7.04 19.13 -6.57
N SER A 187 -6.41 19.79 -5.61
CA SER A 187 -5.12 19.36 -5.05
C SER A 187 -5.23 18.26 -4.00
N ASN A 188 -6.44 17.91 -3.57
CA ASN A 188 -6.69 16.98 -2.48
C ASN A 188 -7.98 16.17 -2.69
N PRO A 189 -7.89 14.91 -3.12
CA PRO A 189 -9.06 14.12 -3.55
C PRO A 189 -9.86 13.46 -2.43
N ILE A 190 -9.81 13.91 -1.18
CA ILE A 190 -10.26 13.11 -0.04
C ILE A 190 -11.71 13.35 0.36
N ASP A 191 -12.40 14.25 -0.28
CA ASP A 191 -13.86 14.26 -0.19
C ASP A 191 -14.41 13.20 -1.16
N ALA A 192 -14.78 12.03 -0.60
CA ALA A 192 -15.19 10.87 -1.37
C ALA A 192 -16.39 11.12 -2.30
N VAL A 193 -17.20 12.13 -2.01
CA VAL A 193 -18.36 12.50 -2.83
C VAL A 193 -17.94 13.08 -4.19
N ASP A 194 -16.84 13.82 -4.22
CA ASP A 194 -16.32 14.43 -5.44
C ASP A 194 -15.29 13.54 -6.17
N TYR A 195 -14.75 12.54 -5.48
CA TYR A 195 -13.65 11.71 -5.99
C TYR A 195 -14.01 10.92 -7.25
N GLU A 196 -15.25 10.45 -7.37
CA GLU A 196 -15.74 9.71 -8.55
C GLU A 196 -15.84 10.60 -9.80
N ASN A 197 -15.96 11.93 -9.62
CA ASN A 197 -16.08 12.91 -10.70
C ASN A 197 -14.76 13.57 -11.07
N LEU A 198 -13.65 13.18 -10.42
CA LEU A 198 -12.34 13.71 -10.71
C LEU A 198 -11.75 13.07 -11.96
N ARG A 199 -11.15 13.93 -12.79
CA ARG A 199 -10.39 13.52 -13.98
C ARG A 199 -8.90 13.73 -13.74
N PRO A 200 -8.08 12.68 -13.91
CA PRO A 200 -6.64 12.81 -13.71
C PRO A 200 -6.01 13.72 -14.76
N VAL A 201 -5.05 14.52 -14.32
CA VAL A 201 -4.15 15.29 -15.18
C VAL A 201 -2.83 14.54 -15.20
N TYR A 202 -2.42 14.13 -16.41
CA TYR A 202 -1.22 13.33 -16.58
C TYR A 202 -0.03 14.15 -17.07
N GLU A 203 1.13 13.81 -16.58
CA GLU A 203 2.43 14.08 -17.16
C GLU A 203 2.94 12.76 -17.74
N THR A 204 3.34 12.76 -19.02
CA THR A 204 3.84 11.56 -19.70
C THR A 204 5.35 11.67 -19.84
N LEU A 205 6.04 10.61 -19.46
CA LEU A 205 7.48 10.45 -19.50
C LEU A 205 7.85 9.34 -20.48
N PRO A 206 9.04 9.40 -21.11
CA PRO A 206 9.56 8.27 -21.87
C PRO A 206 9.68 7.02 -20.99
N GLY A 207 9.23 5.91 -21.50
CA GLY A 207 9.42 4.60 -20.89
C GLY A 207 10.82 4.02 -21.18
N TRP A 208 10.97 2.74 -20.92
CA TRP A 208 12.22 2.02 -21.20
C TRP A 208 11.93 0.61 -21.72
N THR A 209 12.81 0.17 -22.63
CA THR A 209 12.70 -1.15 -23.28
C THR A 209 13.63 -2.18 -22.67
N ASP A 210 14.69 -1.74 -22.00
CA ASP A 210 15.65 -2.60 -21.33
C ASP A 210 15.02 -3.16 -20.03
N SER A 211 15.30 -4.43 -19.75
CA SER A 211 14.73 -5.05 -18.55
C SER A 211 15.39 -4.52 -17.29
N THR A 212 14.56 -4.15 -16.31
CA THR A 212 15.01 -3.78 -14.96
C THR A 212 15.01 -4.97 -14.00
N VAL A 213 14.48 -6.14 -14.43
CA VAL A 213 14.36 -7.34 -13.58
C VAL A 213 15.71 -7.76 -13.02
N GLY A 214 15.77 -7.89 -11.69
CA GLY A 214 16.94 -8.40 -10.99
C GLY A 214 18.14 -7.44 -10.90
N LEU A 215 18.01 -6.19 -11.34
CA LEU A 215 19.07 -5.18 -11.19
C LEU A 215 19.24 -4.82 -9.70
N LYS A 216 20.48 -4.66 -9.26
CA LYS A 216 20.85 -4.50 -7.85
C LYS A 216 21.54 -3.17 -7.51
N SER A 217 21.68 -2.30 -8.48
CA SER A 217 22.27 -0.96 -8.29
C SER A 217 21.56 0.08 -9.14
N LEU A 218 21.53 1.32 -8.68
CA LEU A 218 20.95 2.44 -9.45
C LEU A 218 21.62 2.62 -10.81
N ASP A 219 22.94 2.55 -10.84
CA ASP A 219 23.73 2.78 -12.07
C ASP A 219 23.44 1.75 -13.18
N ALA A 220 22.80 0.65 -12.82
CA ALA A 220 22.39 -0.37 -13.79
C ALA A 220 21.01 -0.09 -14.40
N LEU A 221 20.21 0.81 -13.81
CA LEU A 221 18.90 1.15 -14.32
C LEU A 221 18.98 2.02 -15.59
N PRO A 222 18.05 1.87 -16.54
CA PRO A 222 17.91 2.77 -17.69
C PRO A 222 17.77 4.23 -17.22
N GLU A 223 18.31 5.18 -17.98
CA GLU A 223 18.22 6.62 -17.67
C GLU A 223 16.77 7.09 -17.54
N THR A 224 15.87 6.59 -18.37
CA THR A 224 14.44 6.91 -18.30
C THR A 224 13.75 6.33 -17.05
N ALA A 225 14.17 5.14 -16.60
CA ALA A 225 13.69 4.58 -15.32
C ALA A 225 14.18 5.41 -14.13
N LEU A 226 15.44 5.87 -14.15
CA LEU A 226 15.97 6.80 -13.14
C LEU A 226 15.20 8.13 -13.15
N ALA A 227 14.90 8.68 -14.32
CA ALA A 227 14.11 9.90 -14.45
C ALA A 227 12.69 9.73 -13.90
N TYR A 228 12.06 8.57 -14.13
CA TYR A 228 10.75 8.23 -13.58
C TYR A 228 10.78 8.17 -12.04
N ILE A 229 11.76 7.50 -11.46
CA ILE A 229 11.94 7.39 -10.00
C ILE A 229 12.17 8.77 -9.39
N ALA A 230 13.07 9.57 -9.97
CA ALA A 230 13.35 10.93 -9.50
C ALA A 230 12.10 11.84 -9.60
N ARG A 231 11.28 11.67 -10.65
CA ARG A 231 10.05 12.43 -10.78
C ARG A 231 9.01 12.06 -9.74
N ILE A 232 8.87 10.78 -9.41
CA ILE A 232 8.01 10.33 -8.30
C ILE A 232 8.48 10.96 -6.99
N GLU A 233 9.77 10.88 -6.69
CA GLU A 233 10.36 11.45 -5.46
C GLU A 233 10.09 12.96 -5.35
N GLU A 234 10.30 13.71 -6.44
CA GLU A 234 9.99 15.14 -6.51
C GLU A 234 8.50 15.43 -6.27
N LEU A 235 7.61 14.70 -6.95
CA LEU A 235 6.17 14.89 -6.83
C LEU A 235 5.61 14.52 -5.48
N VAL A 236 6.14 13.48 -4.84
CA VAL A 236 5.68 13.01 -3.52
C VAL A 236 6.33 13.80 -2.39
N GLY A 237 7.55 14.29 -2.59
CA GLY A 237 8.32 15.06 -1.60
C GLY A 237 8.90 14.18 -0.48
N THR A 238 9.13 12.89 -0.76
CA THR A 238 9.68 11.93 0.20
C THR A 238 10.71 11.05 -0.50
N PRO A 239 11.92 10.84 0.09
CA PRO A 239 12.98 10.10 -0.56
C PRO A 239 12.58 8.64 -0.82
N ILE A 240 13.04 8.10 -1.94
CA ILE A 240 12.92 6.69 -2.29
C ILE A 240 14.23 6.00 -1.94
N ASP A 241 14.26 5.32 -0.81
CA ASP A 241 15.47 4.67 -0.27
C ASP A 241 15.59 3.20 -0.68
N ILE A 242 14.50 2.60 -1.14
CA ILE A 242 14.48 1.17 -1.51
C ILE A 242 13.67 1.02 -2.81
N ILE A 243 14.19 0.22 -3.74
CA ILE A 243 13.52 -0.04 -5.03
C ILE A 243 13.55 -1.55 -5.28
N SER A 244 12.37 -2.15 -5.51
CA SER A 244 12.27 -3.55 -5.95
C SER A 244 12.25 -3.61 -7.47
N THR A 245 13.08 -4.48 -8.01
CA THR A 245 13.23 -4.77 -9.45
C THR A 245 12.75 -6.19 -9.80
N GLY A 246 12.02 -6.84 -8.89
CA GLY A 246 11.45 -8.16 -9.08
C GLY A 246 10.84 -8.72 -7.80
N PRO A 247 10.26 -9.93 -7.83
CA PRO A 247 9.55 -10.54 -6.70
C PRO A 247 10.47 -11.12 -5.62
N GLU A 248 11.73 -11.39 -5.94
CA GLU A 248 12.64 -12.06 -5.02
C GLU A 248 13.32 -11.06 -4.08
N ARG A 249 13.66 -11.52 -2.86
CA ARG A 249 14.32 -10.68 -1.85
C ARG A 249 15.59 -10.01 -2.38
N GLU A 250 16.36 -10.74 -3.19
CA GLU A 250 17.64 -10.29 -3.73
C GLU A 250 17.50 -9.30 -4.91
N GLU A 251 16.28 -9.12 -5.41
CA GLU A 251 15.95 -8.20 -6.50
C GLU A 251 15.52 -6.85 -5.94
N THR A 252 16.40 -6.30 -5.10
CA THR A 252 16.16 -5.04 -4.39
C THR A 252 17.41 -4.17 -4.42
N ILE A 253 17.23 -2.91 -4.83
CA ILE A 253 18.23 -1.85 -4.73
C ILE A 253 18.02 -1.15 -3.41
N LEU A 254 19.02 -1.15 -2.55
CA LEU A 254 19.00 -0.54 -1.23
C LEU A 254 19.93 0.67 -1.23
N LEU A 255 19.36 1.88 -1.22
CA LEU A 255 20.11 3.13 -1.19
C LEU A 255 20.48 3.51 0.24
N ARG A 256 19.55 3.27 1.17
CA ARG A 256 19.74 3.51 2.58
C ARG A 256 19.15 2.35 3.38
N HIS A 257 19.99 1.79 4.26
CA HIS A 257 19.56 0.65 5.07
C HIS A 257 18.44 1.07 6.05
N PRO A 258 17.31 0.36 6.12
CA PRO A 258 16.17 0.76 6.96
C PRO A 258 16.48 0.75 8.47
N PHE A 259 17.45 -0.02 8.91
CA PHE A 259 17.89 -0.14 10.30
C PHE A 259 19.31 0.41 10.53
N GLY A 260 19.89 1.06 9.53
CA GLY A 260 21.18 1.75 9.64
C GLY A 260 20.95 3.21 10.05
N GLY A 261 21.63 3.65 11.09
CA GLY A 261 21.73 5.05 11.46
C GLY A 261 22.71 5.80 10.58
#